data_cd533e48b010b2875c8eff5803aa7e97
#
_entry.id   cd533e48b010b2875c8eff5803aa7e97
#
_cell.length_a   1.000
_cell.length_b   1.000
_cell.length_c   1.000
_cell.angle_alpha   90.00
_cell.angle_beta   90.00
_cell.angle_gamma   90.00
#
_symmetry.space_group_name_H-M   'P 1'
#
loop_
_entity.id
_entity.type
_entity.pdbx_description
1 polymer ?
#
loop_
_entity_poly.entity_id
_entity_poly.type
_entity_poly.pdbx_seq_one_letter_code
_entity_poly.pdbx_strand_id
1 'polypeptide(L)'
;MGKNVVIIGTQWGDEGKGKIVDLITDKVSSVVRFQGGHNAGHTLVIDGKKTVLHLIPSGILRNNVKCYIGHGVVLSMTALLKEMNELEESGVEVSSRLKISPGCPLILPYHIELDNAREAHRGKAAIGTTGNGIGPAYEDKVARRGLRVGDLLDEELFSKKLKEVVDYHNFSLEQYYNQSPVDFDTVLSEALAQAVMIKPMIMDVADELHQQMDNSENILFEGAQGALLDIDQGTCLLYTSPSPRDRQKSRMPSSA
;
A
#
# COMPACT_ATOMS: atom_id res chain seq x y z
N MET A 1 -15.56 -1.33 -27.21
CA MET A 1 -15.31 -1.88 -25.85
C MET A 1 -13.85 -1.63 -25.50
N GLY A 2 -13.60 -0.89 -24.43
CA GLY A 2 -12.27 -0.71 -23.85
C GLY A 2 -11.66 -2.06 -23.47
N LYS A 3 -10.33 -2.16 -23.52
CA LYS A 3 -9.61 -3.36 -23.10
C LYS A 3 -9.06 -3.13 -21.70
N ASN A 4 -9.66 -3.78 -20.71
CA ASN A 4 -9.13 -3.79 -19.37
C ASN A 4 -8.11 -4.91 -19.21
N VAL A 5 -6.95 -4.60 -18.67
CA VAL A 5 -5.84 -5.54 -18.47
C VAL A 5 -5.51 -5.61 -16.99
N VAL A 6 -5.38 -6.81 -16.46
CA VAL A 6 -4.92 -7.05 -15.07
C VAL A 6 -3.55 -7.71 -15.13
N ILE A 7 -2.57 -7.13 -14.45
CA ILE A 7 -1.23 -7.70 -14.31
C ILE A 7 -1.03 -8.15 -12.87
N ILE A 8 -0.78 -9.44 -12.69
CA ILE A 8 -0.48 -10.05 -11.39
C ILE A 8 0.85 -10.79 -11.44
N GLY A 9 1.53 -10.89 -10.31
CA GLY A 9 2.61 -11.84 -10.13
C GLY A 9 2.04 -13.21 -9.81
N THR A 10 2.52 -14.25 -10.46
CA THR A 10 2.00 -15.62 -10.28
C THR A 10 2.72 -16.40 -9.20
N GLN A 11 3.81 -15.87 -8.66
CA GLN A 11 4.61 -16.49 -7.60
C GLN A 11 4.83 -15.51 -6.44
N TRP A 12 6.05 -15.03 -6.25
CA TRP A 12 6.47 -14.24 -5.09
C TRP A 12 6.44 -12.71 -5.30
N GLY A 13 6.14 -12.25 -6.51
CA GLY A 13 6.03 -10.83 -6.83
C GLY A 13 7.33 -10.18 -7.34
N ASP A 14 8.38 -10.96 -7.53
CA ASP A 14 9.68 -10.54 -8.03
C ASP A 14 9.91 -10.91 -9.53
N GLU A 15 8.85 -11.32 -10.23
CA GLU A 15 8.89 -11.83 -11.61
C GLU A 15 9.09 -10.73 -12.67
N GLY A 16 9.26 -9.49 -12.26
CA GLY A 16 9.49 -8.37 -13.17
C GLY A 16 8.23 -7.73 -13.76
N LYS A 17 7.10 -7.77 -13.01
CA LYS A 17 5.84 -7.10 -13.40
C LYS A 17 6.03 -5.67 -13.88
N GLY A 18 6.91 -4.89 -13.23
CA GLY A 18 7.16 -3.50 -13.59
C GLY A 18 7.53 -3.30 -15.06
N LYS A 19 8.28 -4.22 -15.68
CA LYS A 19 8.63 -4.14 -17.10
C LYS A 19 7.43 -4.32 -18.02
N ILE A 20 6.51 -5.23 -17.64
CA ILE A 20 5.30 -5.48 -18.45
C ILE A 20 4.31 -4.32 -18.26
N VAL A 21 4.17 -3.81 -17.04
CA VAL A 21 3.36 -2.62 -16.74
C VAL A 21 3.84 -1.45 -17.59
N ASP A 22 5.14 -1.16 -17.60
CA ASP A 22 5.71 -0.06 -18.38
C ASP A 22 5.41 -0.18 -19.88
N LEU A 23 5.54 -1.38 -20.47
CA LEU A 23 5.21 -1.64 -21.88
C LEU A 23 3.73 -1.40 -22.25
N ILE A 24 2.82 -1.59 -21.29
CA ILE A 24 1.38 -1.48 -21.54
C ILE A 24 0.87 -0.08 -21.19
N THR A 25 1.51 0.62 -20.28
CA THR A 25 1.06 1.91 -19.75
C THR A 25 0.81 2.96 -20.83
N ASP A 26 1.59 2.96 -21.93
CA ASP A 26 1.38 3.89 -23.05
C ASP A 26 0.07 3.66 -23.83
N LYS A 27 -0.63 2.54 -23.57
CA LYS A 27 -1.84 2.12 -24.30
C LYS A 27 -3.11 2.23 -23.46
N VAL A 28 -3.01 2.81 -22.25
CA VAL A 28 -4.11 2.91 -21.31
C VAL A 28 -4.36 4.36 -20.90
N SER A 29 -5.60 4.67 -20.54
CA SER A 29 -6.01 5.97 -20.00
C SER A 29 -5.73 6.08 -18.51
N SER A 30 -5.69 4.94 -17.82
CA SER A 30 -5.51 4.92 -16.38
C SER A 30 -4.84 3.64 -15.87
N VAL A 31 -4.14 3.78 -14.73
CA VAL A 31 -3.52 2.67 -14.00
C VAL A 31 -4.06 2.65 -12.57
N VAL A 32 -4.49 1.48 -12.13
CA VAL A 32 -5.07 1.25 -10.82
C VAL A 32 -4.22 0.28 -10.02
N ARG A 33 -3.73 0.71 -8.87
CA ARG A 33 -3.16 -0.18 -7.87
C ARG A 33 -4.27 -0.60 -6.92
N PHE A 34 -4.58 -1.88 -6.86
CA PHE A 34 -5.78 -2.36 -6.17
C PHE A 34 -5.50 -3.12 -4.87
N GLN A 35 -4.23 -3.46 -4.56
CA GLN A 35 -3.84 -4.20 -3.36
C GLN A 35 -2.40 -3.89 -2.92
N GLY A 36 -2.02 -4.40 -1.76
CA GLY A 36 -0.68 -4.26 -1.19
C GLY A 36 -0.51 -2.99 -0.37
N GLY A 37 0.73 -2.62 -0.14
CA GLY A 37 1.15 -1.41 0.58
C GLY A 37 2.50 -0.93 0.06
N HIS A 38 3.22 -0.16 0.87
CA HIS A 38 4.53 0.39 0.51
C HIS A 38 5.72 -0.55 0.84
N ASN A 39 5.45 -1.83 1.05
CA ASN A 39 6.45 -2.85 1.36
C ASN A 39 7.21 -3.37 0.13
N ALA A 40 6.72 -3.10 -1.07
CA ALA A 40 7.37 -3.49 -2.32
C ALA A 40 7.71 -2.24 -3.15
N GLY A 41 8.82 -2.29 -3.90
CA GLY A 41 9.20 -1.22 -4.81
C GLY A 41 9.15 -1.68 -6.26
N HIS A 42 8.49 -0.90 -7.13
CA HIS A 42 8.57 -1.06 -8.59
C HIS A 42 9.67 -0.15 -9.12
N THR A 43 10.73 -0.74 -9.65
CA THR A 43 11.77 0.03 -10.33
C THR A 43 11.44 0.19 -11.80
N LEU A 44 11.34 1.43 -12.24
CA LEU A 44 11.14 1.81 -13.64
C LEU A 44 12.35 2.59 -14.15
N VAL A 45 12.65 2.45 -15.42
CA VAL A 45 13.70 3.22 -16.07
C VAL A 45 13.08 3.89 -17.31
N ILE A 46 12.87 5.19 -17.23
CA ILE A 46 12.29 5.99 -18.31
C ILE A 46 13.33 7.04 -18.73
N ASP A 47 13.67 7.09 -19.99
CA ASP A 47 14.67 8.01 -20.57
C ASP A 47 16.01 7.97 -19.81
N GLY A 48 16.42 6.78 -19.36
CA GLY A 48 17.65 6.55 -18.60
C GLY A 48 17.56 6.94 -17.13
N LYS A 49 16.47 7.55 -16.65
CA LYS A 49 16.25 7.89 -15.25
C LYS A 49 15.58 6.74 -14.52
N LYS A 50 16.23 6.26 -13.46
CA LYS A 50 15.69 5.21 -12.59
C LYS A 50 14.79 5.83 -11.52
N THR A 51 13.54 5.38 -11.44
CA THR A 51 12.56 5.77 -10.41
C THR A 51 12.03 4.52 -9.72
N VAL A 52 11.88 4.58 -8.40
CA VAL A 52 11.31 3.49 -7.60
C VAL A 52 9.98 3.97 -7.05
N LEU A 53 8.90 3.28 -7.37
CA LEU A 53 7.55 3.54 -6.87
C LEU A 53 7.15 2.49 -5.85
N HIS A 54 6.51 2.92 -4.76
CA HIS A 54 6.08 2.04 -3.67
C HIS A 54 4.56 1.95 -3.54
N LEU A 55 3.86 3.07 -3.56
CA LEU A 55 2.41 3.17 -3.44
C LEU A 55 1.75 3.69 -4.72
N ILE A 56 2.39 4.66 -5.34
CA ILE A 56 1.83 5.34 -6.52
C ILE A 56 1.88 4.40 -7.73
N PRO A 57 0.77 4.26 -8.49
CA PRO A 57 0.74 3.44 -9.68
C PRO A 57 1.76 3.88 -10.73
N SER A 58 2.33 2.93 -11.47
CA SER A 58 3.41 3.18 -12.46
C SER A 58 3.03 4.18 -13.56
N GLY A 59 1.72 4.29 -13.86
CA GLY A 59 1.19 5.25 -14.82
C GLY A 59 1.51 6.71 -14.53
N ILE A 60 1.87 7.05 -13.30
CA ILE A 60 2.18 8.43 -12.90
C ILE A 60 3.35 9.03 -13.70
N LEU A 61 4.27 8.20 -14.18
CA LEU A 61 5.41 8.61 -14.98
C LEU A 61 5.06 8.94 -16.44
N ARG A 62 3.79 8.77 -16.85
CA ARG A 62 3.26 9.11 -18.17
C ARG A 62 2.27 10.28 -18.03
N ASN A 63 2.53 11.39 -18.70
CA ASN A 63 1.80 12.65 -18.50
C ASN A 63 0.28 12.57 -18.74
N ASN A 64 -0.18 11.67 -19.58
CA ASN A 64 -1.60 11.54 -19.97
C ASN A 64 -2.34 10.42 -19.24
N VAL A 65 -1.73 9.78 -18.23
CA VAL A 65 -2.32 8.64 -17.54
C VAL A 65 -2.81 9.07 -16.16
N LYS A 66 -4.08 8.78 -15.86
CA LYS A 66 -4.67 8.93 -14.53
C LYS A 66 -4.25 7.76 -13.64
N CYS A 67 -4.02 8.01 -12.36
CA CYS A 67 -3.58 6.99 -11.40
C CYS A 67 -4.55 6.87 -10.24
N TYR A 68 -4.86 5.64 -9.88
CA TYR A 68 -5.83 5.35 -8.82
C TYR A 68 -5.26 4.38 -7.79
N ILE A 69 -5.45 4.71 -6.51
CA ILE A 69 -5.21 3.79 -5.39
C ILE A 69 -6.57 3.24 -4.95
N GLY A 70 -6.78 1.95 -5.19
CA GLY A 70 -8.00 1.23 -4.88
C GLY A 70 -8.09 0.78 -3.42
N HIS A 71 -9.29 0.49 -2.95
CA HIS A 71 -9.61 0.18 -1.55
C HIS A 71 -8.95 -1.08 -0.96
N GLY A 72 -8.28 -1.88 -1.79
CA GLY A 72 -7.49 -3.03 -1.31
C GLY A 72 -6.08 -2.65 -0.85
N VAL A 73 -5.61 -1.43 -1.14
CA VAL A 73 -4.31 -0.93 -0.70
C VAL A 73 -4.39 -0.48 0.76
N VAL A 74 -3.45 -0.92 1.59
CA VAL A 74 -3.23 -0.35 2.92
C VAL A 74 -2.29 0.85 2.79
N LEU A 75 -2.77 2.03 3.18
CA LEU A 75 -2.16 3.31 2.85
C LEU A 75 -1.43 3.92 4.04
N SER A 76 -0.12 4.07 3.94
CA SER A 76 0.64 4.97 4.80
C SER A 76 0.65 6.37 4.19
N MET A 77 0.02 7.35 4.85
CA MET A 77 0.02 8.75 4.39
C MET A 77 1.44 9.31 4.35
N THR A 78 2.26 9.01 5.35
CA THR A 78 3.66 9.44 5.42
C THR A 78 4.46 8.92 4.22
N ALA A 79 4.33 7.64 3.90
CA ALA A 79 5.04 7.04 2.76
C ALA A 79 4.53 7.62 1.43
N LEU A 80 3.21 7.82 1.30
CA LEU A 80 2.62 8.40 0.09
C LEU A 80 3.10 9.83 -0.14
N LEU A 81 3.01 10.69 0.87
CA LEU A 81 3.42 12.09 0.76
C LEU A 81 4.92 12.23 0.47
N LYS A 82 5.75 11.37 1.06
CA LYS A 82 7.18 11.32 0.74
C LYS A 82 7.40 10.97 -0.74
N GLU A 83 6.74 9.92 -1.23
CA GLU A 83 6.86 9.47 -2.62
C GLU A 83 6.34 10.54 -3.61
N MET A 84 5.24 11.23 -3.26
CA MET A 84 4.72 12.36 -4.04
C MET A 84 5.73 13.49 -4.15
N ASN A 85 6.31 13.92 -3.03
CA ASN A 85 7.30 15.00 -3.02
C ASN A 85 8.53 14.65 -3.88
N GLU A 86 9.07 13.44 -3.74
CA GLU A 86 10.22 12.98 -4.54
C GLU A 86 9.91 12.99 -6.05
N LEU A 87 8.70 12.64 -6.44
CA LEU A 87 8.24 12.68 -7.84
C LEU A 87 8.06 14.12 -8.33
N GLU A 88 7.41 14.97 -7.55
CA GLU A 88 7.15 16.36 -7.91
C GLU A 88 8.46 17.17 -8.01
N GLU A 89 9.42 16.95 -7.11
CA GLU A 89 10.78 17.50 -7.21
C GLU A 89 11.50 17.03 -8.49
N SER A 90 11.15 15.86 -8.99
CA SER A 90 11.69 15.34 -10.25
C SER A 90 10.96 15.83 -11.50
N GLY A 91 9.95 16.70 -11.33
CA GLY A 91 9.16 17.30 -12.42
C GLY A 91 7.95 16.46 -12.86
N VAL A 92 7.58 15.44 -12.08
CA VAL A 92 6.38 14.62 -12.36
C VAL A 92 5.19 15.24 -11.65
N GLU A 93 4.14 15.58 -12.40
CA GLU A 93 2.90 16.10 -11.84
C GLU A 93 2.09 14.95 -11.22
N VAL A 94 1.95 14.95 -9.88
CA VAL A 94 1.28 13.86 -9.14
C VAL A 94 -0.10 14.27 -8.65
N SER A 95 -0.19 15.36 -7.92
CA SER A 95 -1.39 15.75 -7.15
C SER A 95 -2.67 15.89 -7.99
N SER A 96 -2.57 16.33 -9.25
CA SER A 96 -3.71 16.47 -10.16
C SER A 96 -4.21 15.16 -10.73
N ARG A 97 -3.32 14.15 -10.87
CA ARG A 97 -3.58 12.89 -11.57
C ARG A 97 -3.77 11.68 -10.66
N LEU A 98 -3.33 11.77 -9.41
CA LEU A 98 -3.50 10.71 -8.42
C LEU A 98 -4.83 10.86 -7.69
N LYS A 99 -5.61 9.77 -7.61
CA LYS A 99 -6.84 9.68 -6.85
C LYS A 99 -6.83 8.45 -5.93
N ILE A 100 -7.48 8.58 -4.78
CA ILE A 100 -7.42 7.62 -3.69
C ILE A 100 -8.84 7.24 -3.27
N SER A 101 -9.10 5.93 -3.22
CA SER A 101 -10.37 5.42 -2.73
C SER A 101 -10.57 5.74 -1.23
N PRO A 102 -11.73 6.24 -0.81
CA PRO A 102 -12.06 6.43 0.59
C PRO A 102 -12.05 5.11 1.38
N GLY A 103 -12.18 3.97 0.69
CA GLY A 103 -12.16 2.64 1.30
C GLY A 103 -10.78 2.10 1.67
N CYS A 104 -9.67 2.78 1.32
CA CYS A 104 -8.32 2.35 1.68
C CYS A 104 -8.14 2.35 3.20
N PRO A 105 -7.73 1.23 3.83
CA PRO A 105 -7.33 1.23 5.23
C PRO A 105 -6.06 2.08 5.42
N LEU A 106 -6.00 2.81 6.52
CA LEU A 106 -4.82 3.57 6.91
C LEU A 106 -3.83 2.70 7.68
N ILE A 107 -2.55 2.88 7.39
CA ILE A 107 -1.47 2.44 8.26
C ILE A 107 -1.13 3.62 9.17
N LEU A 108 -1.27 3.42 10.47
CA LEU A 108 -1.01 4.41 11.50
C LEU A 108 0.14 3.93 12.41
N PRO A 109 0.76 4.80 13.21
CA PRO A 109 1.94 4.46 14.01
C PRO A 109 1.81 3.20 14.86
N TYR A 110 0.66 2.95 15.49
CA TYR A 110 0.46 1.73 16.27
C TYR A 110 0.54 0.43 15.46
N HIS A 111 0.25 0.46 14.14
CA HIS A 111 0.44 -0.71 13.28
C HIS A 111 1.93 -1.04 13.10
N ILE A 112 2.76 0.01 12.97
CA ILE A 112 4.21 -0.13 12.85
C ILE A 112 4.78 -0.68 14.15
N GLU A 113 4.38 -0.12 15.29
CA GLU A 113 4.83 -0.59 16.61
C GLU A 113 4.40 -2.05 16.87
N LEU A 114 3.18 -2.43 16.50
CA LEU A 114 2.73 -3.82 16.60
C LEU A 114 3.54 -4.78 15.71
N ASP A 115 3.85 -4.38 14.47
CA ASP A 115 4.66 -5.19 13.55
C ASP A 115 6.04 -5.44 14.13
N ASN A 116 6.69 -4.40 14.63
CA ASN A 116 7.99 -4.46 15.29
C ASN A 116 7.95 -5.27 16.59
N ALA A 117 6.93 -5.06 17.43
CA ALA A 117 6.76 -5.77 18.68
C ALA A 117 6.57 -7.29 18.46
N ARG A 118 5.80 -7.67 17.46
CA ARG A 118 5.58 -9.07 17.06
C ARG A 118 6.88 -9.75 16.60
N GLU A 119 7.66 -9.07 15.77
CA GLU A 119 8.96 -9.58 15.31
C GLU A 119 9.94 -9.74 16.46
N ALA A 120 10.03 -8.74 17.34
CA ALA A 120 10.87 -8.80 18.52
C ALA A 120 10.47 -9.95 19.46
N HIS A 121 9.17 -10.10 19.72
CA HIS A 121 8.63 -11.16 20.60
C HIS A 121 8.92 -12.57 20.08
N ARG A 122 8.91 -12.76 18.76
CA ARG A 122 9.22 -14.04 18.12
C ARG A 122 10.71 -14.41 18.15
N GLY A 123 11.58 -13.47 18.30
CA GLY A 123 13.03 -13.66 18.38
C GLY A 123 13.57 -14.48 17.20
N LYS A 124 14.08 -15.70 17.46
CA LYS A 124 14.64 -16.57 16.40
C LYS A 124 13.59 -17.09 15.39
N ALA A 125 12.32 -17.06 15.74
CA ALA A 125 11.19 -17.45 14.89
C ALA A 125 10.57 -16.25 14.16
N ALA A 126 11.23 -15.08 14.16
CA ALA A 126 10.78 -13.90 13.44
C ALA A 126 10.59 -14.20 11.95
N ILE A 127 9.50 -13.66 11.37
CA ILE A 127 9.17 -13.87 9.95
C ILE A 127 10.08 -13.04 9.04
N GLY A 128 10.64 -11.92 9.55
CA GLY A 128 11.39 -10.96 8.79
C GLY A 128 10.48 -10.01 8.01
N THR A 129 9.43 -9.51 8.64
CA THR A 129 8.53 -8.51 8.05
C THR A 129 9.29 -7.24 7.66
N THR A 130 8.64 -6.37 6.90
CA THR A 130 9.25 -5.08 6.54
C THR A 130 9.22 -4.07 7.68
N GLY A 131 8.50 -4.35 8.77
CA GLY A 131 8.29 -3.42 9.87
C GLY A 131 7.44 -2.20 9.50
N ASN A 132 6.66 -2.31 8.42
CA ASN A 132 5.87 -1.20 7.87
C ASN A 132 4.39 -1.21 8.33
N GLY A 133 4.01 -2.11 9.23
CA GLY A 133 2.65 -2.20 9.75
C GLY A 133 1.61 -2.74 8.76
N ILE A 134 2.03 -3.34 7.64
CA ILE A 134 1.13 -3.85 6.57
C ILE A 134 0.20 -4.94 7.11
N GLY A 135 0.77 -5.95 7.78
CA GLY A 135 0.01 -7.06 8.35
C GLY A 135 -1.01 -6.61 9.38
N PRO A 136 -0.62 -5.86 10.41
CA PRO A 136 -1.55 -5.30 11.39
C PRO A 136 -2.67 -4.43 10.80
N ALA A 137 -2.39 -3.64 9.75
CA ALA A 137 -3.41 -2.84 9.08
C ALA A 137 -4.44 -3.70 8.32
N TYR A 138 -4.01 -4.79 7.67
CA TYR A 138 -4.94 -5.76 7.09
C TYR A 138 -5.76 -6.50 8.16
N GLU A 139 -5.14 -6.85 9.28
CA GLU A 139 -5.83 -7.46 10.42
C GLU A 139 -6.96 -6.56 10.93
N ASP A 140 -6.70 -5.27 11.11
CA ASP A 140 -7.69 -4.30 11.52
C ASP A 140 -8.81 -4.10 10.48
N LYS A 141 -8.46 -4.14 9.19
CA LYS A 141 -9.45 -4.12 8.10
C LYS A 141 -10.43 -5.29 8.22
N VAL A 142 -9.91 -6.52 8.39
CA VAL A 142 -10.74 -7.73 8.50
C VAL A 142 -11.53 -7.73 9.80
N ALA A 143 -10.95 -7.26 10.90
CA ALA A 143 -11.62 -7.09 12.19
C ALA A 143 -12.66 -5.96 12.19
N ARG A 144 -12.76 -5.16 11.12
CA ARG A 144 -13.69 -4.03 10.93
C ARG A 144 -13.51 -2.88 11.93
N ARG A 145 -12.32 -2.74 12.53
CA ARG A 145 -11.94 -1.62 13.41
C ARG A 145 -10.98 -0.63 12.77
N GLY A 146 -10.34 -1.03 11.64
CA GLY A 146 -9.38 -0.20 10.95
C GLY A 146 -9.98 1.11 10.43
N LEU A 147 -9.26 2.21 10.65
CA LEU A 147 -9.59 3.51 10.09
C LEU A 147 -9.30 3.52 8.58
N ARG A 148 -10.09 4.27 7.83
CA ARG A 148 -9.98 4.37 6.38
C ARG A 148 -9.69 5.80 5.97
N VAL A 149 -9.20 5.96 4.75
CA VAL A 149 -8.97 7.28 4.15
C VAL A 149 -10.24 8.15 4.18
N GLY A 150 -11.42 7.55 3.95
CA GLY A 150 -12.70 8.27 4.01
C GLY A 150 -13.04 8.82 5.40
N ASP A 151 -12.56 8.21 6.48
CA ASP A 151 -12.79 8.71 7.84
C ASP A 151 -12.10 10.09 8.07
N LEU A 152 -11.03 10.39 7.32
CA LEU A 152 -10.35 11.69 7.39
C LEU A 152 -11.22 12.88 6.95
N LEU A 153 -12.34 12.62 6.26
CA LEU A 153 -13.26 13.67 5.81
C LEU A 153 -14.07 14.27 6.96
N ASP A 154 -14.22 13.52 8.05
CA ASP A 154 -14.89 13.93 9.30
C ASP A 154 -13.90 13.80 10.46
N GLU A 155 -13.33 14.92 10.90
CA GLU A 155 -12.27 14.95 11.90
C GLU A 155 -12.75 14.52 13.30
N GLU A 156 -14.00 14.81 13.66
CA GLU A 156 -14.58 14.41 14.93
C GLU A 156 -14.78 12.89 14.98
N LEU A 157 -15.37 12.34 13.91
CA LEU A 157 -15.57 10.90 13.79
C LEU A 157 -14.23 10.16 13.73
N PHE A 158 -13.25 10.69 12.99
CA PHE A 158 -11.90 10.14 12.89
C PHE A 158 -11.23 10.09 14.26
N SER A 159 -11.25 11.20 15.01
CA SER A 159 -10.66 11.29 16.35
C SER A 159 -11.29 10.28 17.32
N LYS A 160 -12.62 10.16 17.31
CA LYS A 160 -13.34 9.20 18.15
C LYS A 160 -12.94 7.75 17.85
N LYS A 161 -12.97 7.36 16.57
CA LYS A 161 -12.56 6.01 16.11
C LYS A 161 -11.09 5.74 16.45
N LEU A 162 -10.21 6.72 16.20
CA LEU A 162 -8.79 6.61 16.49
C LEU A 162 -8.56 6.33 17.97
N LYS A 163 -9.26 7.03 18.86
CA LYS A 163 -9.11 6.83 20.31
C LYS A 163 -9.41 5.39 20.72
N GLU A 164 -10.53 4.84 20.23
CA GLU A 164 -10.94 3.47 20.53
C GLU A 164 -9.87 2.44 20.06
N VAL A 165 -9.32 2.65 18.86
CA VAL A 165 -8.34 1.71 18.25
C VAL A 165 -6.96 1.86 18.91
N VAL A 166 -6.53 3.07 19.22
CA VAL A 166 -5.27 3.32 19.94
C VAL A 166 -5.31 2.68 21.32
N ASP A 167 -6.41 2.86 22.07
CA ASP A 167 -6.55 2.25 23.41
C ASP A 167 -6.48 0.71 23.31
N TYR A 168 -7.14 0.12 22.32
CA TYR A 168 -7.09 -1.33 22.07
C TYR A 168 -5.67 -1.84 21.78
N HIS A 169 -4.94 -1.16 20.91
CA HIS A 169 -3.61 -1.59 20.52
C HIS A 169 -2.56 -1.28 21.59
N ASN A 170 -2.69 -0.17 22.30
CA ASN A 170 -1.83 0.15 23.44
C ASN A 170 -1.94 -0.91 24.54
N PHE A 171 -3.15 -1.41 24.82
CA PHE A 171 -3.29 -2.54 25.73
C PHE A 171 -2.45 -3.75 25.29
N SER A 172 -2.45 -4.07 24.02
CA SER A 172 -1.66 -5.18 23.48
C SER A 172 -0.16 -4.89 23.53
N LEU A 173 0.26 -3.67 23.21
CA LEU A 173 1.66 -3.25 23.25
C LEU A 173 2.21 -3.34 24.69
N GLU A 174 1.49 -2.79 25.68
CA GLU A 174 1.93 -2.75 27.07
C GLU A 174 1.83 -4.12 27.74
N GLN A 175 0.65 -4.76 27.68
CA GLN A 175 0.37 -5.93 28.52
C GLN A 175 0.88 -7.24 27.93
N TYR A 176 0.97 -7.34 26.59
CA TYR A 176 1.40 -8.57 25.95
C TYR A 176 2.84 -8.50 25.43
N TYR A 177 3.19 -7.38 24.79
CA TYR A 177 4.52 -7.21 24.19
C TYR A 177 5.53 -6.49 25.09
N ASN A 178 5.09 -5.93 26.23
CA ASN A 178 5.92 -5.11 27.13
C ASN A 178 6.68 -3.98 26.39
N GLN A 179 5.94 -3.31 25.48
CA GLN A 179 6.42 -2.17 24.70
C GLN A 179 5.72 -0.89 25.16
N SER A 180 6.32 0.26 24.85
CA SER A 180 5.69 1.56 25.15
C SER A 180 4.42 1.76 24.31
N PRO A 181 3.38 2.37 24.88
CA PRO A 181 2.20 2.75 24.13
C PRO A 181 2.50 3.87 23.13
N VAL A 182 1.69 3.99 22.09
CA VAL A 182 1.70 5.16 21.22
C VAL A 182 0.86 6.28 21.82
N ASP A 183 1.33 7.51 21.66
CA ASP A 183 0.62 8.68 22.14
C ASP A 183 -0.51 9.07 21.18
N PHE A 184 -1.74 9.13 21.70
CA PHE A 184 -2.93 9.42 20.92
C PHE A 184 -2.89 10.81 20.27
N ASP A 185 -2.50 11.84 21.04
CA ASP A 185 -2.52 13.23 20.56
C ASP A 185 -1.49 13.43 19.45
N THR A 186 -0.34 12.80 19.56
CA THR A 186 0.68 12.78 18.51
C THR A 186 0.15 12.11 17.23
N VAL A 187 -0.42 10.92 17.33
CA VAL A 187 -0.98 10.19 16.18
C VAL A 187 -2.11 10.98 15.52
N LEU A 188 -3.00 11.58 16.30
CA LEU A 188 -4.10 12.39 15.79
C LEU A 188 -3.61 13.62 15.06
N SER A 189 -2.71 14.40 15.69
CA SER A 189 -2.20 15.65 15.10
C SER A 189 -1.43 15.40 13.80
N GLU A 190 -0.60 14.37 13.76
CA GLU A 190 0.13 13.99 12.55
C GLU A 190 -0.82 13.53 11.43
N ALA A 191 -1.81 12.70 11.77
CA ALA A 191 -2.77 12.20 10.78
C ALA A 191 -3.61 13.35 10.19
N LEU A 192 -4.08 14.28 11.01
CA LEU A 192 -4.86 15.44 10.54
C LEU A 192 -4.01 16.40 9.70
N ALA A 193 -2.76 16.63 10.08
CA ALA A 193 -1.84 17.45 9.28
C ALA A 193 -1.61 16.85 7.89
N GLN A 194 -1.39 15.54 7.80
CA GLN A 194 -1.24 14.83 6.54
C GLN A 194 -2.54 14.78 5.73
N ALA A 195 -3.69 14.69 6.40
CA ALA A 195 -5.00 14.66 5.75
C ALA A 195 -5.27 15.90 4.89
N VAL A 196 -4.75 17.06 5.26
CA VAL A 196 -4.91 18.30 4.47
C VAL A 196 -4.42 18.11 3.03
N MET A 197 -3.30 17.41 2.85
CA MET A 197 -2.73 17.12 1.54
C MET A 197 -3.46 15.99 0.80
N ILE A 198 -4.05 15.05 1.53
CA ILE A 198 -4.69 13.86 0.97
C ILE A 198 -6.15 14.11 0.56
N LYS A 199 -6.90 14.92 1.33
CA LYS A 199 -8.34 15.19 1.12
C LYS A 199 -8.71 15.55 -0.33
N PRO A 200 -7.96 16.39 -1.07
CA PRO A 200 -8.31 16.74 -2.47
C PRO A 200 -8.21 15.57 -3.46
N MET A 201 -7.50 14.51 -3.10
CA MET A 201 -7.32 13.32 -3.94
C MET A 201 -8.36 12.24 -3.65
N ILE A 202 -9.14 12.36 -2.58
CA ILE A 202 -10.15 11.35 -2.20
C ILE A 202 -11.33 11.42 -3.16
N MET A 203 -11.67 10.29 -3.77
CA MET A 203 -12.85 10.18 -4.63
C MET A 203 -13.38 8.75 -4.68
N ASP A 204 -14.60 8.55 -5.13
CA ASP A 204 -15.12 7.21 -5.43
C ASP A 204 -14.43 6.65 -6.68
N VAL A 205 -13.34 5.91 -6.43
CA VAL A 205 -12.55 5.29 -7.48
C VAL A 205 -13.35 4.23 -8.23
N ALA A 206 -14.27 3.52 -7.57
CA ALA A 206 -15.04 2.47 -8.22
C ALA A 206 -16.02 3.07 -9.24
N ASP A 207 -16.70 4.14 -8.88
CA ASP A 207 -17.61 4.85 -9.77
C ASP A 207 -16.86 5.45 -10.98
N GLU A 208 -15.74 6.14 -10.73
CA GLU A 208 -14.90 6.68 -11.81
C GLU A 208 -14.43 5.60 -12.78
N LEU A 209 -14.00 4.43 -12.28
CA LEU A 209 -13.57 3.33 -13.14
C LEU A 209 -14.73 2.73 -13.95
N HIS A 210 -15.94 2.65 -13.40
CA HIS A 210 -17.12 2.23 -14.16
C HIS A 210 -17.43 3.22 -15.28
N GLN A 211 -17.40 4.52 -15.02
CA GLN A 211 -17.58 5.55 -16.05
C GLN A 211 -16.55 5.44 -17.17
N GLN A 212 -15.28 5.18 -16.84
CA GLN A 212 -14.24 4.95 -17.85
C GLN A 212 -14.51 3.70 -18.69
N MET A 213 -14.98 2.60 -18.07
CA MET A 213 -15.35 1.39 -18.78
C MET A 213 -16.51 1.63 -19.74
N ASP A 214 -17.54 2.38 -19.33
CA ASP A 214 -18.67 2.75 -20.15
C ASP A 214 -18.25 3.64 -21.34
N ASN A 215 -17.29 4.51 -21.14
CA ASN A 215 -16.67 5.32 -22.16
C ASN A 215 -15.70 4.53 -23.07
N SER A 216 -15.57 3.22 -22.86
CA SER A 216 -14.65 2.35 -23.60
C SER A 216 -13.18 2.73 -23.49
N GLU A 217 -12.78 3.34 -22.39
CA GLU A 217 -11.39 3.62 -22.06
C GLU A 217 -10.64 2.34 -21.65
N ASN A 218 -9.33 2.34 -21.85
CA ASN A 218 -8.48 1.22 -21.48
C ASN A 218 -7.94 1.44 -20.07
N ILE A 219 -8.12 0.45 -19.19
CA ILE A 219 -7.68 0.50 -17.79
C ILE A 219 -6.68 -0.61 -17.53
N LEU A 220 -5.56 -0.28 -16.89
CA LEU A 220 -4.58 -1.24 -16.40
C LEU A 220 -4.72 -1.40 -14.89
N PHE A 221 -4.98 -2.61 -14.44
CA PHE A 221 -4.95 -2.97 -13.03
C PHE A 221 -3.59 -3.58 -12.68
N GLU A 222 -2.84 -2.87 -11.87
CA GLU A 222 -1.49 -3.22 -11.46
C GLU A 222 -1.53 -3.92 -10.10
N GLY A 223 -1.26 -5.23 -10.07
CA GLY A 223 -1.14 -6.00 -8.84
C GLY A 223 0.18 -5.73 -8.13
N ALA A 224 0.15 -5.73 -6.81
CA ALA A 224 1.34 -5.77 -5.98
C ALA A 224 1.64 -7.20 -5.54
N GLN A 225 2.90 -7.47 -5.15
CA GLN A 225 3.35 -8.78 -4.68
C GLN A 225 3.10 -9.91 -5.71
N GLY A 226 2.96 -11.14 -5.23
CA GLY A 226 2.65 -12.31 -6.04
C GLY A 226 1.52 -13.12 -5.43
N ALA A 227 0.91 -13.99 -6.24
CA ALA A 227 -0.23 -14.83 -5.82
C ALA A 227 0.07 -15.72 -4.60
N LEU A 228 1.32 -16.16 -4.44
CA LEU A 228 1.72 -16.96 -3.27
C LEU A 228 1.79 -16.15 -1.97
N LEU A 229 1.74 -14.83 -2.04
CA LEU A 229 1.68 -13.90 -0.89
C LEU A 229 0.28 -13.35 -0.66
N ASP A 230 -0.70 -13.77 -1.45
CA ASP A 230 -2.09 -13.34 -1.29
C ASP A 230 -2.69 -13.88 0.03
N ILE A 231 -3.55 -13.11 0.65
CA ILE A 231 -4.12 -13.45 1.96
C ILE A 231 -5.14 -14.59 1.89
N ASP A 232 -5.78 -14.80 0.73
CA ASP A 232 -6.80 -15.82 0.54
C ASP A 232 -6.26 -17.04 -0.24
N GLN A 233 -5.46 -16.80 -1.27
CA GLN A 233 -4.98 -17.83 -2.21
C GLN A 233 -3.50 -18.18 -2.01
N GLY A 234 -2.81 -17.51 -1.11
CA GLY A 234 -1.39 -17.69 -0.86
C GLY A 234 -1.06 -18.89 0.02
N THR A 235 0.23 -19.04 0.30
CA THR A 235 0.79 -20.18 1.03
C THR A 235 0.78 -20.01 2.54
N CYS A 236 0.16 -18.96 3.08
CA CYS A 236 0.20 -18.62 4.49
C CYS A 236 1.63 -18.49 5.04
N LEU A 237 2.27 -17.36 4.79
CA LEU A 237 3.68 -17.05 5.17
C LEU A 237 4.09 -17.44 6.59
N LEU A 238 3.11 -17.54 7.50
CA LEU A 238 3.37 -17.86 8.90
C LEU A 238 4.01 -19.23 9.11
N TYR A 239 3.82 -20.16 8.17
CA TYR A 239 4.13 -21.56 8.38
C TYR A 239 5.08 -22.20 7.37
N THR A 240 5.13 -21.75 6.13
CA THR A 240 5.73 -22.61 5.09
C THR A 240 6.51 -21.94 3.98
N SER A 241 6.54 -20.59 3.87
CA SER A 241 7.09 -20.06 2.65
C SER A 241 8.33 -19.18 2.83
N PRO A 242 9.36 -19.41 2.01
CA PRO A 242 10.44 -18.47 1.87
C PRO A 242 9.90 -17.20 1.21
N SER A 243 9.79 -16.11 1.98
CA SER A 243 9.49 -14.81 1.40
C SER A 243 10.62 -14.39 0.44
N PRO A 244 10.40 -13.45 -0.49
CA PRO A 244 11.48 -12.89 -1.31
C PRO A 244 12.67 -12.38 -0.50
N ARG A 245 12.46 -11.97 0.75
CA ARG A 245 13.52 -11.61 1.72
C ARG A 245 14.30 -12.81 2.22
N ASP A 246 13.66 -13.95 2.37
CA ASP A 246 14.33 -15.17 2.87
C ASP A 246 15.24 -15.78 1.80
N ARG A 247 14.99 -15.53 0.52
CA ARG A 247 15.89 -15.90 -0.58
C ARG A 247 17.29 -15.28 -0.47
N GLN A 248 17.43 -14.14 0.17
CA GLN A 248 18.77 -13.58 0.43
C GLN A 248 19.55 -14.37 1.48
N LYS A 249 18.86 -15.13 2.32
CA LYS A 249 19.45 -15.97 3.37
C LYS A 249 19.56 -17.44 2.95
N SER A 250 18.67 -17.93 2.10
CA SER A 250 18.76 -19.27 1.54
C SER A 250 19.64 -19.25 0.29
N ARG A 251 20.87 -19.70 0.42
CA ARG A 251 21.69 -20.11 -0.72
C ARG A 251 20.98 -21.31 -1.36
N MET A 252 20.11 -21.09 -2.34
CA MET A 252 19.72 -22.14 -3.24
C MET A 252 20.98 -22.60 -3.96
N PRO A 253 21.30 -23.91 -3.98
CA PRO A 253 22.37 -24.39 -4.85
C PRO A 253 22.00 -23.98 -6.27
N SER A 254 22.91 -23.32 -6.96
CA SER A 254 22.79 -23.17 -8.40
C SER A 254 22.74 -24.59 -8.97
N SER A 255 21.56 -25.02 -9.38
CA SER A 255 21.45 -26.23 -10.18
C SER A 255 22.19 -25.94 -11.49
N ALA A 256 23.26 -26.70 -11.68
CA ALA A 256 23.97 -26.80 -12.93
C ALA A 256 23.03 -27.16 -14.09
#